data_3a645a867e02868cd39c12f12b0fdf8a
#
_entry.id   3a645a867e02868cd39c12f12b0fdf8a
#
_cell.length_a   1.000
_cell.length_b   1.000
_cell.length_c   1.000
_cell.angle_alpha   90.00
_cell.angle_beta   90.00
_cell.angle_gamma   90.00
#
_symmetry.space_group_name_H-M   'P 1'
#
loop_
_entity.id
_entity.type
_entity.pdbx_description
1 polymer ?
#
loop_
_entity_poly.entity_id
_entity_poly.type
_entity_poly.pdbx_seq_one_letter_code
_entity_poly.pdbx_strand_id
1 'polypeptide(L)'
;MNCKVIACYFGERKEYPSNQKEAVSVLRDVVENEKTLSPGVSQLDTILVNHDCGMKYGNGYLNYIDGEETYAGTIRVLNRPWDNGVGASFGSFNWAFEELRDEYDYWFFQEDDYKIIYDHYYARGIKMLVNDSDLGFVGYDRGSKTDRMYNLDNIFNYFN
;
A
#
# COMPACT_ATOMS: atom_id res chain seq x y z
N MET A 1 -9.54 -12.57 5.04
CA MET A 1 -9.36 -11.17 5.58
C MET A 1 -8.75 -10.28 4.53
N ASN A 2 -8.84 -8.95 4.68
CA ASN A 2 -8.37 -8.00 3.69
C ASN A 2 -7.24 -7.16 4.26
N CYS A 3 -6.24 -6.81 3.42
CA CYS A 3 -5.24 -5.84 3.81
C CYS A 3 -4.90 -4.85 2.68
N LYS A 4 -4.41 -3.71 3.10
CA LYS A 4 -3.80 -2.70 2.26
C LYS A 4 -2.33 -2.56 2.65
N VAL A 5 -1.43 -2.63 1.68
CA VAL A 5 0.01 -2.48 1.88
C VAL A 5 0.46 -1.15 1.30
N ILE A 6 1.07 -0.32 2.12
CA ILE A 6 1.67 0.96 1.72
C ILE A 6 3.18 0.82 1.86
N ALA A 7 3.91 0.99 0.78
CA ALA A 7 5.36 0.95 0.78
C ALA A 7 5.91 2.33 1.20
N CYS A 8 6.58 2.39 2.34
CA CYS A 8 7.13 3.63 2.90
C CYS A 8 8.64 3.70 2.64
N TYR A 9 9.08 4.76 1.99
CA TYR A 9 10.48 5.01 1.72
C TYR A 9 10.89 6.44 2.06
N PHE A 10 11.73 6.59 3.08
CA PHE A 10 12.21 7.88 3.56
C PHE A 10 13.67 8.17 3.19
N GLY A 11 14.30 7.32 2.38
CA GLY A 11 15.70 7.44 1.98
C GLY A 11 15.96 8.59 1.02
N GLU A 12 17.23 9.06 1.00
CA GLU A 12 17.68 10.00 0.00
C GLU A 12 17.71 9.32 -1.37
N ARG A 13 16.94 9.86 -2.31
CA ARG A 13 17.15 9.57 -3.73
C ARG A 13 18.20 10.56 -4.25
N LYS A 14 19.23 10.06 -4.93
CA LYS A 14 20.27 10.92 -5.52
C LYS A 14 19.71 12.02 -6.44
N GLU A 15 18.58 11.76 -7.05
CA GLU A 15 17.92 12.67 -8.01
C GLU A 15 16.90 13.61 -7.35
N TYR A 16 16.42 13.24 -6.17
CA TYR A 16 15.48 14.03 -5.37
C TYR A 16 15.92 13.94 -3.92
N PRO A 17 16.69 14.90 -3.40
CA PRO A 17 17.00 14.96 -1.99
C PRO A 17 15.68 15.05 -1.23
N SER A 18 15.21 13.93 -0.71
CA SER A 18 13.96 13.89 0.02
C SER A 18 14.13 14.64 1.32
N ASN A 19 13.37 15.70 1.46
CA ASN A 19 13.14 16.27 2.77
C ASN A 19 12.32 15.24 3.56
N GLN A 20 12.94 14.53 4.50
CA GLN A 20 12.27 13.51 5.32
C GLN A 20 11.01 14.03 6.00
N LYS A 21 11.01 15.29 6.44
CA LYS A 21 9.84 15.92 7.03
C LYS A 21 8.69 16.05 6.04
N GLU A 22 9.01 16.30 4.78
CA GLU A 22 8.02 16.38 3.71
C GLU A 22 7.45 15.00 3.38
N ALA A 23 8.30 13.97 3.24
CA ALA A 23 7.87 12.59 3.02
C ALA A 23 6.99 12.07 4.16
N VAL A 24 7.35 12.34 5.42
CA VAL A 24 6.52 12.00 6.58
C VAL A 24 5.21 12.79 6.59
N SER A 25 5.20 14.05 6.16
CA SER A 25 3.97 14.85 6.04
C SER A 25 3.02 14.27 5.02
N VAL A 26 3.53 13.86 3.85
CA VAL A 26 2.73 13.21 2.80
C VAL A 26 2.14 11.89 3.30
N LEU A 27 2.96 11.03 3.88
CA LEU A 27 2.47 9.77 4.46
C LEU A 27 1.43 10.00 5.56
N ARG A 28 1.61 11.04 6.39
CA ARG A 28 0.61 11.39 7.41
C ARG A 28 -0.74 11.72 6.79
N ASP A 29 -0.79 12.48 5.71
CA ASP A 29 -2.03 12.79 5.00
C ASP A 29 -2.70 11.53 4.43
N VAL A 30 -1.91 10.58 3.96
CA VAL A 30 -2.41 9.27 3.51
C VAL A 30 -2.99 8.48 4.68
N VAL A 31 -2.28 8.38 5.80
CA VAL A 31 -2.73 7.65 7.00
C VAL A 31 -3.98 8.27 7.61
N GLU A 32 -4.05 9.61 7.73
CA GLU A 32 -5.27 10.27 8.22
C GLU A 32 -6.48 10.00 7.31
N ASN A 33 -6.24 9.84 6.03
CA ASN A 33 -7.27 9.43 5.09
C ASN A 33 -7.79 8.00 5.36
N GLU A 34 -6.92 7.06 5.75
CA GLU A 34 -7.31 5.69 6.13
C GLU A 34 -8.20 5.66 7.39
N LYS A 35 -8.05 6.65 8.27
CA LYS A 35 -8.89 6.78 9.48
C LYS A 35 -10.29 7.32 9.20
N THR A 36 -10.49 8.00 8.09
CA THR A 36 -11.72 8.74 7.80
C THR A 36 -12.50 8.23 6.60
N LEU A 37 -11.81 7.70 5.58
CA LEU A 37 -12.42 7.26 4.34
C LEU A 37 -12.87 5.80 4.44
N SER A 38 -14.15 5.56 4.11
CA SER A 38 -14.67 4.20 4.10
C SER A 38 -14.10 3.36 2.95
N PRO A 39 -13.44 2.23 3.22
CA PRO A 39 -13.01 1.32 2.17
C PRO A 39 -14.18 0.52 1.56
N GLY A 40 -15.36 0.56 2.17
CA GLY A 40 -16.56 -0.18 1.75
C GLY A 40 -16.57 -1.65 2.14
N VAL A 41 -15.65 -2.07 2.98
CA VAL A 41 -15.59 -3.42 3.59
C VAL A 41 -15.55 -3.29 5.11
N SER A 42 -15.97 -4.31 5.82
CA SER A 42 -16.06 -4.30 7.29
C SER A 42 -14.70 -4.54 7.98
N GLN A 43 -13.72 -5.06 7.24
CA GLN A 43 -12.37 -5.31 7.75
C GLN A 43 -11.35 -5.02 6.65
N LEU A 44 -10.38 -4.16 6.96
CA LEU A 44 -9.23 -3.84 6.14
C LEU A 44 -8.08 -3.34 7.02
N ASP A 45 -7.09 -4.18 7.26
CA ASP A 45 -5.88 -3.75 7.96
C ASP A 45 -4.96 -2.97 7.02
N THR A 46 -4.29 -1.95 7.56
CA THR A 46 -3.33 -1.14 6.82
C THR A 46 -1.92 -1.51 7.25
N ILE A 47 -1.18 -2.13 6.35
CA ILE A 47 0.20 -2.58 6.55
C ILE A 47 1.14 -1.51 5.99
N LEU A 48 1.90 -0.86 6.85
CA LEU A 48 2.93 0.09 6.46
C LEU A 48 4.27 -0.63 6.42
N VAL A 49 4.84 -0.81 5.25
CA VAL A 49 6.16 -1.43 5.10
C VAL A 49 7.22 -0.34 5.16
N ASN A 50 7.88 -0.24 6.31
CA ASN A 50 9.06 0.60 6.47
C ASN A 50 10.25 -0.09 5.80
N HIS A 51 10.70 0.42 4.67
CA HIS A 51 11.97 0.02 4.09
C HIS A 51 13.09 0.73 4.87
N ASP A 52 13.51 0.13 5.98
CA ASP A 52 14.35 0.75 7.00
C ASP A 52 15.72 1.14 6.47
N CYS A 53 15.86 2.40 6.13
CA CYS A 53 17.12 3.04 5.74
C CYS A 53 17.80 3.81 6.90
N GLY A 54 17.37 3.55 8.13
CA GLY A 54 17.91 4.20 9.33
C GLY A 54 17.46 5.64 9.56
N MET A 55 16.39 6.07 8.91
CA MET A 55 15.93 7.46 8.91
C MET A 55 15.09 7.79 10.14
N LYS A 56 15.66 8.53 11.07
CA LYS A 56 15.09 8.81 12.40
C LYS A 56 13.66 9.36 12.39
N TYR A 57 13.35 10.29 11.50
CA TYR A 57 12.01 10.92 11.48
C TYR A 57 10.93 9.98 10.96
N GLY A 58 11.23 9.22 9.90
CA GLY A 58 10.31 8.21 9.37
C GLY A 58 10.03 7.12 10.37
N ASN A 59 11.07 6.53 10.95
CA ASN A 59 10.95 5.50 11.98
C ASN A 59 10.19 6.00 13.21
N GLY A 60 10.44 7.24 13.65
CA GLY A 60 9.72 7.84 14.77
C GLY A 60 8.22 7.99 14.53
N TYR A 61 7.83 8.39 13.32
CA TYR A 61 6.42 8.49 12.96
C TYR A 61 5.76 7.10 12.86
N LEU A 62 6.39 6.16 12.17
CA LEU A 62 5.86 4.80 12.02
C LEU A 62 5.69 4.10 13.36
N ASN A 63 6.66 4.20 14.27
CA ASN A 63 6.53 3.67 15.63
C ASN A 63 5.39 4.31 16.43
N TYR A 64 5.08 5.58 16.16
CA TYR A 64 3.97 6.27 16.83
C TYR A 64 2.61 5.77 16.37
N ILE A 65 2.45 5.43 15.09
CA ILE A 65 1.14 5.04 14.52
C ILE A 65 0.91 3.53 14.49
N ASP A 66 1.90 2.72 14.84
CA ASP A 66 1.76 1.27 14.90
C ASP A 66 0.72 0.86 15.95
N GLY A 67 -0.27 0.09 15.55
CA GLY A 67 -1.40 -0.31 16.39
C GLY A 67 -2.58 0.70 16.43
N GLU A 68 -2.48 1.85 15.76
CA GLU A 68 -3.58 2.81 15.66
C GLU A 68 -4.76 2.24 14.85
N GLU A 69 -5.98 2.63 15.23
CA GLU A 69 -7.20 2.25 14.50
C GLU A 69 -7.35 3.04 13.20
N THR A 70 -7.85 2.38 12.17
CA THR A 70 -8.34 2.98 10.91
C THR A 70 -9.86 2.90 10.84
N TYR A 71 -10.45 3.33 9.73
CA TYR A 71 -11.90 3.23 9.54
C TYR A 71 -12.43 1.78 9.65
N ALA A 72 -11.68 0.79 9.17
CA ALA A 72 -12.13 -0.60 9.07
C ALA A 72 -11.13 -1.63 9.61
N GLY A 73 -10.10 -1.24 10.30
CA GLY A 73 -9.07 -2.15 10.84
C GLY A 73 -8.04 -1.43 11.67
N THR A 74 -6.80 -1.93 11.64
CA THR A 74 -5.69 -1.37 12.39
C THR A 74 -4.48 -1.12 11.48
N ILE A 75 -3.60 -0.23 11.91
CA ILE A 75 -2.29 -0.03 11.29
C ILE A 75 -1.31 -1.01 11.91
N ARG A 76 -0.58 -1.72 11.05
CA ARG A 76 0.54 -2.59 11.45
C ARG A 76 1.78 -2.17 10.69
N VAL A 77 2.85 -1.86 11.41
CA VAL A 77 4.13 -1.48 10.80
C VAL A 77 5.04 -2.70 10.71
N LEU A 78 5.55 -2.96 9.52
CA LEU A 78 6.55 -3.99 9.26
C LEU A 78 7.87 -3.33 8.86
N ASN A 79 8.95 -3.72 9.52
CA ASN A 79 10.29 -3.21 9.24
C ASN A 79 11.03 -4.15 8.28
N ARG A 80 11.05 -3.81 7.00
CA ARG A 80 11.87 -4.50 6.00
C ARG A 80 13.32 -4.05 6.13
N PRO A 81 14.28 -4.99 6.28
CA PRO A 81 15.70 -4.64 6.33
C PRO A 81 16.15 -3.87 5.09
N TRP A 82 17.04 -2.89 5.28
CA TRP A 82 17.60 -2.12 4.19
C TRP A 82 18.47 -3.00 3.27
N ASP A 83 18.16 -2.99 1.98
CA ASP A 83 18.82 -3.76 0.93
C ASP A 83 19.25 -2.89 -0.26
N ASN A 84 19.63 -1.64 0.01
CA ASN A 84 20.00 -0.63 -1.00
C ASN A 84 18.83 -0.25 -1.95
N GLY A 85 17.59 -0.41 -1.51
CA GLY A 85 16.42 -0.02 -2.28
C GLY A 85 16.05 -1.01 -3.40
N VAL A 86 16.52 -2.26 -3.32
CA VAL A 86 16.20 -3.29 -4.32
C VAL A 86 14.70 -3.46 -4.44
N GLY A 87 14.21 -3.35 -5.68
CA GLY A 87 12.79 -3.49 -6.01
C GLY A 87 11.93 -2.31 -5.61
N ALA A 88 12.46 -1.28 -4.95
CA ALA A 88 11.70 -0.11 -4.49
C ALA A 88 10.38 -0.52 -3.81
N SER A 89 9.24 0.08 -4.20
CA SER A 89 7.91 -0.25 -3.67
C SER A 89 7.50 -1.70 -3.95
N PHE A 90 7.77 -2.20 -5.16
CA PHE A 90 7.45 -3.60 -5.51
C PHE A 90 8.22 -4.60 -4.64
N GLY A 91 9.47 -4.30 -4.29
CA GLY A 91 10.23 -5.10 -3.33
C GLY A 91 9.57 -5.13 -1.95
N SER A 92 9.03 -4.00 -1.49
CA SER A 92 8.28 -3.91 -0.23
C SER A 92 6.94 -4.63 -0.30
N PHE A 93 6.22 -4.54 -1.40
CA PHE A 93 4.96 -5.26 -1.61
C PHE A 93 5.17 -6.77 -1.61
N ASN A 94 6.17 -7.25 -2.37
CA ASN A 94 6.52 -8.67 -2.40
C ASN A 94 6.95 -9.18 -1.02
N TRP A 95 7.77 -8.40 -0.31
CA TRP A 95 8.21 -8.78 1.02
C TRP A 95 7.05 -8.88 2.02
N ALA A 96 6.14 -7.91 2.03
CA ALA A 96 4.95 -7.96 2.88
C ALA A 96 4.04 -9.14 2.52
N PHE A 97 3.88 -9.43 1.24
CA PHE A 97 3.10 -10.58 0.78
C PHE A 97 3.70 -11.90 1.28
N GLU A 98 5.01 -12.10 1.15
CA GLU A 98 5.68 -13.33 1.64
C GLU A 98 5.56 -13.49 3.16
N GLU A 99 5.64 -12.39 3.92
CA GLU A 99 5.52 -12.42 5.39
C GLU A 99 4.10 -12.72 5.88
N LEU A 100 3.07 -12.28 5.14
CA LEU A 100 1.69 -12.25 5.62
C LEU A 100 0.70 -13.04 4.76
N ARG A 101 1.14 -13.77 3.74
CA ARG A 101 0.26 -14.40 2.74
C ARG A 101 -0.76 -15.39 3.33
N ASP A 102 -0.47 -15.95 4.51
CA ASP A 102 -1.36 -16.89 5.20
C ASP A 102 -2.39 -16.16 6.09
N GLU A 103 -2.28 -14.83 6.25
CA GLU A 103 -3.18 -14.02 7.07
C GLU A 103 -4.29 -13.34 6.25
N TYR A 104 -4.05 -13.07 4.96
CA TYR A 104 -4.95 -12.27 4.14
C TYR A 104 -5.28 -12.91 2.79
N ASP A 105 -6.54 -12.76 2.35
CA ASP A 105 -7.05 -13.31 1.10
C ASP A 105 -6.98 -12.30 -0.06
N TYR A 106 -7.20 -11.00 0.25
CA TYR A 106 -7.20 -9.92 -0.74
C TYR A 106 -6.27 -8.81 -0.34
N TRP A 107 -5.52 -8.32 -1.32
CA TRP A 107 -4.43 -7.38 -1.18
C TRP A 107 -4.65 -6.13 -2.00
N PHE A 108 -4.39 -4.97 -1.42
CA PHE A 108 -4.36 -3.70 -2.10
C PHE A 108 -2.97 -3.08 -1.92
N PHE A 109 -2.28 -2.75 -3.00
CA PHE A 109 -0.94 -2.16 -2.96
C PHE A 109 -0.98 -0.68 -3.33
N GLN A 110 -0.33 0.14 -2.54
CA GLN A 110 -0.34 1.59 -2.67
C GLN A 110 1.03 2.18 -2.35
N GLU A 111 1.39 3.23 -3.09
CA GLU A 111 2.55 4.07 -2.75
C GLU A 111 2.23 5.02 -1.60
N ASP A 112 3.26 5.46 -0.87
CA ASP A 112 3.13 6.33 0.30
C ASP A 112 2.79 7.80 -0.04
N ASP A 113 2.88 8.18 -1.31
CA ASP A 113 2.51 9.48 -1.84
C ASP A 113 1.17 9.48 -2.62
N TYR A 114 0.46 8.36 -2.61
CA TYR A 114 -0.80 8.21 -3.34
C TYR A 114 -2.00 8.29 -2.39
N LYS A 115 -2.78 9.36 -2.50
CA LYS A 115 -3.99 9.56 -1.68
C LYS A 115 -5.24 9.13 -2.44
N ILE A 116 -6.00 8.20 -1.86
CA ILE A 116 -7.33 7.82 -2.35
C ILE A 116 -8.36 8.85 -1.87
N ILE A 117 -9.26 9.25 -2.75
CA ILE A 117 -10.24 10.30 -2.48
C ILE A 117 -11.70 9.84 -2.61
N TYR A 118 -11.94 8.56 -2.87
CA TYR A 118 -13.28 8.01 -3.07
C TYR A 118 -13.62 6.98 -2.01
N ASP A 119 -14.80 7.11 -1.41
CA ASP A 119 -15.36 6.07 -0.57
C ASP A 119 -15.58 4.76 -1.33
N HIS A 120 -15.53 3.64 -0.59
CA HIS A 120 -15.79 2.30 -1.10
C HIS A 120 -14.81 1.82 -2.19
N TYR A 121 -13.62 2.44 -2.25
CA TYR A 121 -12.61 2.15 -3.26
C TYR A 121 -12.19 0.68 -3.27
N TYR A 122 -12.03 0.10 -2.06
CA TYR A 122 -11.58 -1.28 -1.91
C TYR A 122 -12.69 -2.28 -2.30
N ALA A 123 -13.91 -2.07 -1.80
CA ALA A 123 -15.05 -2.93 -2.11
C ALA A 123 -15.32 -3.03 -3.61
N ARG A 124 -15.06 -1.94 -4.34
CA ARG A 124 -15.23 -1.93 -5.79
C ARG A 124 -14.28 -2.90 -6.50
N GLY A 125 -12.99 -2.89 -6.12
CA GLY A 125 -12.00 -3.83 -6.66
C GLY A 125 -12.30 -5.27 -6.29
N ILE A 126 -12.63 -5.54 -5.02
CA ILE A 126 -13.02 -6.87 -4.56
C ILE A 126 -14.24 -7.40 -5.33
N LYS A 127 -15.25 -6.57 -5.54
CA LYS A 127 -16.45 -6.96 -6.30
C LYS A 127 -16.11 -7.39 -7.73
N MET A 128 -15.15 -6.73 -8.37
CA MET A 128 -14.69 -7.11 -9.70
C MET A 128 -13.98 -8.47 -9.69
N LEU A 129 -13.05 -8.69 -8.77
CA LEU A 129 -12.31 -9.94 -8.61
C LEU A 129 -13.22 -11.13 -8.26
N VAL A 130 -14.22 -10.92 -7.40
CA VAL A 130 -15.16 -11.98 -7.00
C VAL A 130 -16.14 -12.35 -8.14
N ASN A 131 -16.54 -11.38 -8.95
CA ASN A 131 -17.49 -11.60 -10.04
C ASN A 131 -16.87 -12.23 -11.30
N ASP A 132 -15.56 -12.21 -11.44
CA ASP A 132 -14.84 -12.74 -12.58
C ASP A 132 -13.63 -13.55 -12.11
N SER A 133 -13.75 -14.88 -12.15
CA SER A 133 -12.71 -15.80 -11.71
C SER A 133 -11.44 -15.77 -12.56
N ASP A 134 -11.51 -15.19 -13.76
CA ASP A 134 -10.36 -15.07 -14.66
C ASP A 134 -9.53 -13.81 -14.36
N LEU A 135 -10.05 -12.93 -13.49
CA LEU A 135 -9.32 -11.76 -13.01
C LEU A 135 -8.45 -12.11 -11.81
N GLY A 136 -7.14 -11.92 -11.95
CA GLY A 136 -6.21 -12.01 -10.83
C GLY A 136 -5.83 -10.65 -10.23
N PHE A 137 -6.12 -9.56 -10.96
CA PHE A 137 -5.69 -8.22 -10.58
C PHE A 137 -6.62 -7.14 -11.12
N VAL A 138 -6.85 -6.10 -10.31
CA VAL A 138 -7.57 -4.88 -10.70
C VAL A 138 -6.68 -3.68 -10.42
N GLY A 139 -6.37 -2.90 -11.45
CA GLY A 139 -5.58 -1.68 -11.35
C GLY A 139 -6.46 -0.44 -11.34
N TYR A 140 -6.11 0.55 -10.48
CA TYR A 140 -6.71 1.89 -10.50
C TYR A 140 -5.78 2.83 -11.26
N ASP A 141 -6.31 3.48 -12.32
CA ASP A 141 -5.52 4.39 -13.12
C ASP A 141 -5.56 5.82 -12.55
N ARG A 142 -4.41 6.46 -12.49
CA ARG A 142 -4.25 7.83 -12.03
C ARG A 142 -4.90 8.79 -13.04
N GLY A 143 -6.06 9.36 -12.66
CA GLY A 143 -6.74 10.39 -13.45
C GLY A 143 -7.66 9.86 -14.57
N SER A 144 -7.85 8.56 -14.73
CA SER A 144 -8.91 8.02 -15.57
C SER A 144 -10.16 7.73 -14.75
N LYS A 145 -11.33 7.94 -15.36
CA LYS A 145 -12.62 7.60 -14.74
C LYS A 145 -12.96 6.10 -14.87
N THR A 146 -12.09 5.34 -15.49
CA THR A 146 -12.28 3.91 -15.79
C THR A 146 -11.20 3.10 -15.10
N ASP A 147 -11.62 2.11 -14.32
CA ASP A 147 -10.71 1.12 -13.76
C ASP A 147 -10.19 0.24 -14.92
N ARG A 148 -8.91 -0.01 -14.92
CA ARG A 148 -8.32 -0.96 -15.86
C ARG A 148 -8.35 -2.34 -15.23
N MET A 149 -8.94 -3.29 -15.95
CA MET A 149 -8.93 -4.70 -15.59
C MET A 149 -7.79 -5.40 -16.35
N TYR A 150 -7.04 -6.21 -15.62
CA TYR A 150 -6.00 -7.05 -16.20
C TYR A 150 -6.30 -8.49 -15.84
N ASN A 151 -6.37 -9.37 -16.84
CA ASN A 151 -6.33 -10.80 -16.56
C ASN A 151 -4.87 -11.27 -16.47
N LEU A 152 -4.64 -12.40 -15.81
CA LEU A 152 -3.29 -12.92 -15.59
C LEU A 152 -2.54 -13.19 -16.89
N ASP A 153 -3.21 -13.64 -17.93
CA ASP A 153 -2.58 -13.92 -19.23
C ASP A 153 -2.01 -12.65 -19.86
N ASN A 154 -2.67 -11.51 -19.71
CA ASN A 154 -2.17 -10.23 -20.19
C ASN A 154 -0.96 -9.72 -19.39
N ILE A 155 -0.89 -10.03 -18.09
CA ILE A 155 0.26 -9.66 -17.25
C ILE A 155 1.49 -10.46 -17.65
N PHE A 156 1.38 -11.77 -17.84
CA PHE A 156 2.50 -12.63 -18.25
C PHE A 156 3.05 -12.27 -19.63
N ASN A 157 2.21 -11.83 -20.56
CA ASN A 157 2.65 -11.39 -21.90
C ASN A 157 3.36 -10.02 -21.88
N TYR A 158 3.27 -9.24 -20.79
CA TYR A 158 3.94 -7.94 -20.67
C TYR A 158 5.37 -8.04 -20.12
N PHE A 159 5.70 -9.17 -19.44
CA PHE A 159 7.01 -9.42 -18.80
C PHE A 159 7.87 -10.45 -19.57
N ASN A 160 7.40 -10.98 -20.69
CA ASN A 160 8.16 -11.78 -21.65
C ASN A 160 8.49 -10.95 -22.90
#